data_d1a89d16217bd3ee42cdbb49bf5a69bf
#
_entry.id   d1a89d16217bd3ee42cdbb49bf5a69bf
#
_cell.length_a   1.000
_cell.length_b   1.000
_cell.length_c   1.000
_cell.angle_alpha   90.00
_cell.angle_beta   90.00
_cell.angle_gamma   90.00
#
_symmetry.space_group_name_H-M   'P 1'
#
loop_
_entity.id
_entity.type
_entity.pdbx_description
1 polymer ?
#
loop_
_entity_poly.entity_id
_entity_poly.type
_entity_poly.pdbx_seq_one_letter_code
_entity_poly.pdbx_strand_id
1 'polypeptide(L)'
;MKVLGIETSGLVGNIAVCDGNTVVGKKTYGKGFSHGKEIVSSIESIFDEIRWEPNDIDLIAVSIGPGSYTGLRIAVTCAKTLAYGLGKPVIDVPTLDVLVENVKDNNAKTICPVIDAKRKSVYACIYDRDKNRKITDYLIISPDNLIDMLPETTLIFGDGIAPYKQIFAQKELTILSDEKLGIADAADVARLGMERYEQGIRCEINSLIPLYLRKSEAEERLMESR
;
A
#
# COMPACT_ATOMS: atom_id res chain seq x y z
N MET A 1 -3.35 -7.03 20.33
CA MET A 1 -4.45 -6.84 19.34
C MET A 1 -4.15 -7.72 18.15
N LYS A 2 -5.08 -8.58 17.79
CA LYS A 2 -4.96 -9.50 16.65
C LYS A 2 -5.46 -8.82 15.37
N VAL A 3 -4.59 -8.63 14.40
CA VAL A 3 -4.88 -7.83 13.21
C VAL A 3 -4.67 -8.66 11.94
N LEU A 4 -5.66 -8.64 11.04
CA LEU A 4 -5.53 -9.16 9.68
C LEU A 4 -5.14 -8.01 8.74
N GLY A 5 -3.96 -8.09 8.14
CA GLY A 5 -3.50 -7.17 7.10
C GLY A 5 -3.74 -7.72 5.71
N ILE A 6 -4.26 -6.89 4.80
CA ILE A 6 -4.56 -7.25 3.41
C ILE A 6 -3.87 -6.27 2.47
N GLU A 7 -3.05 -6.79 1.54
CA GLU A 7 -2.32 -6.01 0.54
C GLU A 7 -2.47 -6.62 -0.86
N THR A 8 -2.97 -5.85 -1.81
CA THR A 8 -3.12 -6.25 -3.22
C THR A 8 -2.90 -5.09 -4.20
N SER A 9 -2.24 -4.04 -3.75
CA SER A 9 -2.00 -2.84 -4.57
C SER A 9 -0.97 -3.06 -5.68
N GLY A 10 -0.11 -4.08 -5.54
CA GLY A 10 0.98 -4.42 -6.45
C GLY A 10 0.68 -5.61 -7.37
N LEU A 11 1.74 -6.13 -8.00
CA LEU A 11 1.68 -7.34 -8.85
C LEU A 11 1.49 -8.62 -8.03
N VAL A 12 1.88 -8.59 -6.77
CA VAL A 12 1.82 -9.73 -5.85
C VAL A 12 0.93 -9.33 -4.69
N GLY A 13 -0.10 -10.14 -4.43
CA GLY A 13 -0.94 -9.98 -3.24
C GLY A 13 -0.31 -10.69 -2.05
N ASN A 14 -0.47 -10.13 -0.89
CA ASN A 14 -0.08 -10.79 0.35
C ASN A 14 -1.05 -10.45 1.49
N ILE A 15 -1.12 -11.35 2.46
CA ILE A 15 -1.89 -11.20 3.68
C ILE A 15 -1.02 -11.59 4.86
N ALA A 16 -1.25 -10.97 5.99
CA ALA A 16 -0.58 -11.29 7.23
C ALA A 16 -1.56 -11.24 8.40
N VAL A 17 -1.35 -12.11 9.37
CA VAL A 17 -2.00 -12.07 10.67
C VAL A 17 -0.96 -11.73 11.71
N CYS A 18 -1.22 -10.69 12.50
CA CYS A 18 -0.33 -10.23 13.55
C CYS A 18 -1.01 -10.33 14.92
N ASP A 19 -0.23 -10.65 15.96
CA ASP A 19 -0.62 -10.45 17.36
C ASP A 19 0.28 -9.37 17.96
N GLY A 20 -0.25 -8.18 18.13
CA GLY A 20 0.53 -6.98 18.37
C GLY A 20 1.55 -6.79 17.25
N ASN A 21 2.83 -6.67 17.60
CA ASN A 21 3.93 -6.51 16.65
C ASN A 21 4.47 -7.83 16.09
N THR A 22 3.94 -8.98 16.51
CA THR A 22 4.43 -10.28 16.09
C THR A 22 3.62 -10.80 14.90
N VAL A 23 4.29 -11.09 13.79
CA VAL A 23 3.67 -11.78 12.64
C VAL A 23 3.49 -13.25 13.00
N VAL A 24 2.25 -13.73 13.10
CA VAL A 24 1.92 -15.12 13.44
C VAL A 24 1.61 -15.96 12.21
N GLY A 25 1.20 -15.33 11.12
CA GLY A 25 0.99 -15.99 9.82
C GLY A 25 1.13 -15.02 8.68
N LYS A 26 1.67 -15.47 7.54
CA LYS A 26 1.83 -14.66 6.34
C LYS A 26 1.77 -15.52 5.09
N LYS A 27 1.05 -15.06 4.08
CA LYS A 27 1.00 -15.69 2.76
C LYS A 27 1.12 -14.67 1.66
N THR A 28 1.84 -15.09 0.63
CA THR A 28 1.94 -14.38 -0.65
C THR A 28 1.21 -15.19 -1.70
N TYR A 29 0.39 -14.55 -2.51
CA TYR A 29 -0.42 -15.19 -3.53
C TYR A 29 -0.53 -14.31 -4.78
N GLY A 30 -1.01 -14.91 -5.87
CA GLY A 30 -1.32 -14.20 -7.10
C GLY A 30 -0.09 -13.58 -7.75
N LYS A 31 0.49 -14.29 -8.72
CA LYS A 31 1.39 -13.64 -9.69
C LYS A 31 0.52 -13.11 -10.83
N GLY A 32 0.28 -11.78 -10.84
CA GLY A 32 -0.52 -11.16 -11.89
C GLY A 32 -2.02 -11.06 -11.54
N PHE A 33 -2.92 -11.48 -12.44
CA PHE A 33 -4.37 -11.21 -12.36
C PHE A 33 -5.18 -12.19 -11.48
N SER A 34 -4.54 -13.02 -10.64
CA SER A 34 -5.24 -14.08 -9.87
C SER A 34 -5.67 -13.67 -8.46
N HIS A 35 -5.40 -12.44 -8.01
CA HIS A 35 -5.70 -11.98 -6.65
C HIS A 35 -7.11 -12.32 -6.15
N GLY A 36 -8.13 -12.11 -7.00
CA GLY A 36 -9.52 -12.35 -6.60
C GLY A 36 -9.88 -13.81 -6.37
N LYS A 37 -9.13 -14.76 -6.97
CA LYS A 37 -9.38 -16.20 -6.82
C LYS A 37 -8.71 -16.78 -5.58
N GLU A 38 -7.59 -16.20 -5.17
CA GLU A 38 -6.70 -16.78 -4.18
C GLU A 38 -6.80 -16.10 -2.79
N ILE A 39 -7.35 -14.88 -2.72
CA ILE A 39 -7.37 -14.11 -1.47
C ILE A 39 -8.12 -14.85 -0.34
N VAL A 40 -9.31 -15.36 -0.60
CA VAL A 40 -10.15 -16.01 0.43
C VAL A 40 -9.51 -17.30 0.90
N SER A 41 -9.12 -18.20 -0.04
CA SER A 41 -8.45 -19.44 0.32
C SER A 41 -7.10 -19.24 1.01
N SER A 42 -6.40 -18.16 0.71
CA SER A 42 -5.17 -17.79 1.41
C SER A 42 -5.43 -17.34 2.84
N ILE A 43 -6.52 -16.60 3.08
CA ILE A 43 -6.95 -16.21 4.42
C ILE A 43 -7.34 -17.46 5.22
N GLU A 44 -8.20 -18.33 4.69
CA GLU A 44 -8.58 -19.60 5.33
C GLU A 44 -7.34 -20.41 5.72
N SER A 45 -6.44 -20.61 4.75
CA SER A 45 -5.22 -21.39 4.99
C SER A 45 -4.30 -20.80 6.07
N ILE A 46 -4.24 -19.47 6.25
CA ILE A 46 -3.47 -18.87 7.35
C ILE A 46 -4.15 -19.21 8.68
N PHE A 47 -5.46 -19.05 8.79
CA PHE A 47 -6.19 -19.33 10.02
C PHE A 47 -6.03 -20.80 10.44
N ASP A 48 -6.11 -21.73 9.48
CA ASP A 48 -5.88 -23.16 9.74
C ASP A 48 -4.46 -23.40 10.27
N GLU A 49 -3.44 -22.82 9.65
CA GLU A 49 -2.04 -22.98 10.04
C GLU A 49 -1.74 -22.44 11.43
N ILE A 50 -2.29 -21.28 11.79
CA ILE A 50 -2.08 -20.66 13.11
C ILE A 50 -3.09 -21.17 14.16
N ARG A 51 -4.08 -21.97 13.76
CA ARG A 51 -5.15 -22.51 14.60
C ARG A 51 -5.97 -21.43 15.30
N TRP A 52 -6.29 -20.37 14.57
CA TRP A 52 -7.20 -19.34 15.01
C TRP A 52 -8.50 -19.40 14.23
N GLU A 53 -9.57 -18.95 14.87
CA GLU A 53 -10.86 -18.75 14.20
C GLU A 53 -10.93 -17.31 13.65
N PRO A 54 -11.66 -17.06 12.55
CA PRO A 54 -11.83 -15.70 12.03
C PRO A 54 -12.32 -14.68 13.06
N ASN A 55 -13.13 -15.12 14.03
CA ASN A 55 -13.62 -14.29 15.14
C ASN A 55 -12.55 -13.87 16.15
N ASP A 56 -11.39 -14.53 16.15
CA ASP A 56 -10.25 -14.15 17.01
C ASP A 56 -9.61 -12.82 16.60
N ILE A 57 -9.85 -12.35 15.38
CA ILE A 57 -9.33 -11.07 14.90
C ILE A 57 -10.05 -9.91 15.58
N ASP A 58 -9.27 -8.91 16.00
CA ASP A 58 -9.79 -7.69 16.62
C ASP A 58 -9.97 -6.56 15.61
N LEU A 59 -9.15 -6.54 14.52
CA LEU A 59 -9.09 -5.46 13.54
C LEU A 59 -8.72 -6.02 12.16
N ILE A 60 -9.31 -5.46 11.11
CA ILE A 60 -8.93 -5.72 9.73
C ILE A 60 -8.29 -4.44 9.16
N ALA A 61 -7.04 -4.51 8.75
CA ALA A 61 -6.31 -3.44 8.10
C ALA A 61 -6.17 -3.73 6.61
N VAL A 62 -6.42 -2.75 5.75
CA VAL A 62 -6.36 -2.94 4.30
C VAL A 62 -5.63 -1.80 3.62
N SER A 63 -4.72 -2.16 2.72
CA SER A 63 -4.08 -1.18 1.83
C SER A 63 -5.10 -0.67 0.82
N ILE A 64 -5.26 0.67 0.78
CA ILE A 64 -6.27 1.31 -0.08
C ILE A 64 -5.69 1.94 -1.35
N GLY A 65 -4.37 1.90 -1.53
CA GLY A 65 -3.71 2.54 -2.67
C GLY A 65 -2.86 3.77 -2.31
N PRO A 66 -2.28 4.40 -3.31
CA PRO A 66 -2.45 4.16 -4.76
C PRO A 66 -1.80 2.84 -5.22
N GLY A 67 -2.26 2.34 -6.38
CA GLY A 67 -1.75 1.10 -6.96
C GLY A 67 -2.68 0.50 -8.01
N SER A 68 -2.63 -0.82 -8.17
CA SER A 68 -3.46 -1.58 -9.10
C SER A 68 -4.96 -1.37 -8.86
N TYR A 69 -5.66 -0.81 -9.84
CA TYR A 69 -7.10 -0.53 -9.75
C TYR A 69 -7.93 -1.79 -9.40
N THR A 70 -7.66 -2.89 -10.08
CA THR A 70 -8.35 -4.18 -9.82
C THR A 70 -7.96 -4.74 -8.45
N GLY A 71 -6.66 -4.73 -8.14
CA GLY A 71 -6.15 -5.22 -6.86
C GLY A 71 -6.79 -4.49 -5.68
N LEU A 72 -6.78 -3.17 -5.69
CA LEU A 72 -7.37 -2.36 -4.63
C LEU A 72 -8.85 -2.64 -4.40
N ARG A 73 -9.62 -2.85 -5.48
CA ARG A 73 -11.04 -3.21 -5.36
C ARG A 73 -11.23 -4.58 -4.70
N ILE A 74 -10.38 -5.55 -5.05
CA ILE A 74 -10.41 -6.89 -4.45
C ILE A 74 -10.13 -6.79 -2.95
N ALA A 75 -9.04 -6.12 -2.54
CA ALA A 75 -8.68 -5.95 -1.13
C ALA A 75 -9.78 -5.26 -0.33
N VAL A 76 -10.23 -4.09 -0.80
CA VAL A 76 -11.25 -3.29 -0.12
C VAL A 76 -12.57 -4.05 -0.02
N THR A 77 -12.99 -4.75 -1.08
CA THR A 77 -14.23 -5.57 -1.04
C THR A 77 -14.08 -6.72 -0.05
N CYS A 78 -12.96 -7.43 -0.06
CA CYS A 78 -12.68 -8.52 0.87
C CYS A 78 -12.69 -8.01 2.32
N ALA A 79 -11.97 -6.93 2.61
CA ALA A 79 -11.91 -6.32 3.94
C ALA A 79 -13.30 -5.88 4.45
N LYS A 80 -14.10 -5.23 3.59
CA LYS A 80 -15.48 -4.83 3.93
C LYS A 80 -16.36 -6.03 4.24
N THR A 81 -16.30 -7.07 3.41
CA THR A 81 -17.10 -8.28 3.59
C THR A 81 -16.75 -8.99 4.89
N LEU A 82 -15.46 -9.13 5.19
CA LEU A 82 -15.00 -9.73 6.44
C LEU A 82 -15.38 -8.88 7.65
N ALA A 83 -15.16 -7.56 7.59
CA ALA A 83 -15.51 -6.64 8.66
C ALA A 83 -17.01 -6.68 8.98
N TYR A 84 -17.84 -6.68 7.95
CA TYR A 84 -19.30 -6.78 8.10
C TYR A 84 -19.72 -8.15 8.65
N GLY A 85 -19.19 -9.24 8.08
CA GLY A 85 -19.57 -10.60 8.47
C GLY A 85 -19.13 -10.98 9.88
N LEU A 86 -17.97 -10.48 10.32
CA LEU A 86 -17.40 -10.76 11.65
C LEU A 86 -17.79 -9.70 12.71
N GLY A 87 -18.43 -8.60 12.30
CA GLY A 87 -18.71 -7.48 13.23
C GLY A 87 -17.44 -6.81 13.76
N LYS A 88 -16.36 -6.78 12.98
CA LYS A 88 -15.06 -6.24 13.41
C LYS A 88 -14.78 -4.90 12.75
N PRO A 89 -14.02 -4.01 13.43
CA PRO A 89 -13.59 -2.76 12.84
C PRO A 89 -12.66 -3.00 11.65
N VAL A 90 -12.70 -2.07 10.70
CA VAL A 90 -11.79 -2.02 9.56
C VAL A 90 -11.05 -0.69 9.55
N ILE A 91 -9.81 -0.69 9.09
CA ILE A 91 -8.99 0.52 8.96
C ILE A 91 -8.28 0.54 7.62
N ASP A 92 -8.26 1.70 7.01
CA ASP A 92 -7.54 1.98 5.78
C ASP A 92 -6.07 2.29 6.04
N VAL A 93 -5.19 1.84 5.14
CA VAL A 93 -3.76 2.16 5.17
C VAL A 93 -3.30 2.54 3.76
N PRO A 94 -2.77 3.74 3.54
CA PRO A 94 -2.26 4.14 2.23
C PRO A 94 -1.02 3.35 1.83
N THR A 95 -0.96 2.86 0.60
CA THR A 95 0.14 2.00 0.10
C THR A 95 1.51 2.68 0.16
N LEU A 96 1.57 3.99 -0.14
CA LEU A 96 2.85 4.72 -0.07
C LEU A 96 3.38 4.82 1.36
N ASP A 97 2.50 4.89 2.37
CA ASP A 97 2.89 4.84 3.78
C ASP A 97 3.45 3.46 4.16
N VAL A 98 2.85 2.38 3.61
CA VAL A 98 3.37 1.01 3.81
C VAL A 98 4.76 0.86 3.20
N LEU A 99 4.99 1.38 2.00
CA LEU A 99 6.29 1.28 1.34
C LEU A 99 7.42 1.98 2.11
N VAL A 100 7.11 3.03 2.87
CA VAL A 100 8.10 3.72 3.73
C VAL A 100 8.75 2.76 4.72
N GLU A 101 8.04 1.76 5.20
CA GLU A 101 8.55 0.77 6.15
C GLU A 101 9.67 -0.09 5.56
N ASN A 102 9.69 -0.30 4.25
CA ASN A 102 10.74 -1.07 3.57
C ASN A 102 12.14 -0.44 3.72
N VAL A 103 12.22 0.84 4.08
CA VAL A 103 13.47 1.58 4.24
C VAL A 103 13.63 2.17 5.65
N LYS A 104 12.89 1.67 6.64
CA LYS A 104 12.89 2.18 8.01
C LYS A 104 14.29 2.22 8.65
N ASP A 105 15.15 1.27 8.32
CA ASP A 105 16.52 1.17 8.84
C ASP A 105 17.54 2.05 8.07
N ASN A 106 17.10 2.74 7.01
CA ASN A 106 17.95 3.67 6.26
C ASN A 106 18.01 5.02 6.96
N ASN A 107 19.17 5.70 6.90
CA ASN A 107 19.39 6.98 7.58
C ASN A 107 19.04 8.22 6.75
N ALA A 108 18.44 8.07 5.58
CA ALA A 108 18.02 9.19 4.75
C ALA A 108 16.95 10.03 5.45
N LYS A 109 17.13 11.36 5.46
CA LYS A 109 16.20 12.29 6.10
C LYS A 109 14.94 12.50 5.27
N THR A 110 15.10 12.51 3.96
CA THR A 110 13.99 12.63 3.00
C THR A 110 13.90 11.36 2.18
N ILE A 111 12.71 10.80 2.11
CA ILE A 111 12.44 9.58 1.35
C ILE A 111 11.22 9.79 0.44
N CYS A 112 11.24 9.12 -0.70
CA CYS A 112 10.17 9.18 -1.68
C CYS A 112 9.92 7.80 -2.30
N PRO A 113 8.94 7.03 -1.80
CA PRO A 113 8.44 5.85 -2.49
C PRO A 113 7.78 6.24 -3.81
N VAL A 114 8.02 5.46 -4.85
CA VAL A 114 7.51 5.71 -6.20
C VAL A 114 6.90 4.45 -6.78
N ILE A 115 5.61 4.51 -7.15
CA ILE A 115 4.88 3.41 -7.80
C ILE A 115 4.63 3.79 -9.27
N ASP A 116 4.81 2.85 -10.20
CA ASP A 116 4.49 3.08 -11.62
C ASP A 116 2.98 3.25 -11.83
N ALA A 117 2.55 4.48 -12.10
CA ALA A 117 1.16 4.81 -12.41
C ALA A 117 0.82 4.63 -13.90
N LYS A 118 1.75 4.08 -14.70
CA LYS A 118 1.64 3.96 -16.17
C LYS A 118 1.47 5.32 -16.87
N ARG A 119 1.38 5.31 -18.19
CA ARG A 119 1.10 6.52 -19.00
C ARG A 119 2.02 7.70 -18.65
N LYS A 120 3.33 7.44 -18.50
CA LYS A 120 4.37 8.44 -18.18
C LYS A 120 4.13 9.18 -16.85
N SER A 121 3.53 8.52 -15.89
CA SER A 121 3.27 9.07 -14.56
C SER A 121 3.69 8.08 -13.48
N VAL A 122 3.93 8.59 -12.30
CA VAL A 122 4.17 7.83 -11.07
C VAL A 122 3.25 8.29 -9.96
N TYR A 123 2.93 7.40 -9.05
CA TYR A 123 2.40 7.77 -7.73
C TYR A 123 3.59 7.98 -6.80
N ALA A 124 3.58 9.05 -6.04
CA ALA A 124 4.66 9.40 -5.13
C ALA A 124 4.14 10.18 -3.92
N CYS A 125 4.93 10.18 -2.86
CA CYS A 125 4.77 11.09 -1.73
C CYS A 125 6.16 11.33 -1.14
N ILE A 126 6.46 12.56 -0.76
CA ILE A 126 7.74 12.95 -0.15
C ILE A 126 7.56 13.01 1.35
N TYR A 127 8.42 12.31 2.10
CA TYR A 127 8.39 12.22 3.56
C TYR A 127 9.63 12.85 4.18
N ASP A 128 9.42 13.62 5.25
CA ASP A 128 10.46 14.10 6.17
C ASP A 128 10.48 13.16 7.38
N ARG A 129 11.49 12.30 7.45
CA ARG A 129 11.60 11.31 8.53
C ARG A 129 11.99 11.93 9.86
N ASP A 130 12.81 12.97 9.85
CA ASP A 130 13.22 13.65 11.09
C ASP A 130 12.00 14.26 11.81
N LYS A 131 11.01 14.72 11.04
CA LYS A 131 9.78 15.31 11.55
C LYS A 131 8.58 14.35 11.55
N ASN A 132 8.79 13.11 11.14
CA ASN A 132 7.75 12.08 11.00
C ASN A 132 6.49 12.61 10.31
N ARG A 133 6.64 13.26 9.15
CA ARG A 133 5.52 13.87 8.42
C ARG A 133 5.70 13.78 6.91
N LYS A 134 4.58 13.88 6.21
CA LYS A 134 4.57 14.09 4.77
C LYS A 134 4.95 15.54 4.44
N ILE A 135 5.81 15.72 3.43
CA ILE A 135 6.14 17.02 2.85
C ILE A 135 5.09 17.37 1.79
N THR A 136 4.60 16.38 1.05
CA THR A 136 3.55 16.53 0.05
C THR A 136 2.34 15.65 0.38
N ASP A 137 1.20 15.94 -0.23
CA ASP A 137 0.12 14.96 -0.34
C ASP A 137 0.55 13.78 -1.24
N TYR A 138 -0.32 12.78 -1.37
CA TYR A 138 -0.12 11.72 -2.36
C TYR A 138 -0.32 12.28 -3.76
N LEU A 139 0.69 12.10 -4.61
CA LEU A 139 0.76 12.69 -5.94
C LEU A 139 0.55 11.63 -7.03
N ILE A 140 -0.05 12.07 -8.13
CA ILE A 140 0.14 11.47 -9.44
C ILE A 140 0.82 12.51 -10.31
N ILE A 141 2.03 12.23 -10.79
CA ILE A 141 2.91 13.25 -11.38
C ILE A 141 3.84 12.60 -12.43
N SER A 142 4.30 13.38 -13.41
CA SER A 142 5.35 12.92 -14.30
C SER A 142 6.69 12.79 -13.56
N PRO A 143 7.57 11.83 -13.94
CA PRO A 143 8.88 11.71 -13.33
C PRO A 143 9.73 12.98 -13.41
N ASP A 144 9.63 13.72 -14.53
CA ASP A 144 10.34 14.98 -14.72
C ASP A 144 9.91 16.02 -13.69
N ASN A 145 8.61 16.21 -13.51
CA ASN A 145 8.11 17.16 -12.51
C ASN A 145 8.39 16.71 -11.08
N LEU A 146 8.38 15.39 -10.83
CA LEU A 146 8.71 14.87 -9.51
C LEU A 146 10.16 15.19 -9.14
N ILE A 147 11.10 14.97 -10.06
CA ILE A 147 12.53 15.22 -9.80
C ILE A 147 12.81 16.68 -9.44
N ASP A 148 12.08 17.63 -10.02
CA ASP A 148 12.19 19.05 -9.71
C ASP A 148 11.75 19.38 -8.27
N MET A 149 10.80 18.61 -7.74
CA MET A 149 10.27 18.77 -6.38
C MET A 149 11.14 18.11 -5.30
N LEU A 150 11.96 17.11 -5.67
CA LEU A 150 12.73 16.34 -4.70
C LEU A 150 13.84 17.21 -4.10
N PRO A 151 14.00 17.28 -2.77
CA PRO A 151 15.21 17.79 -2.15
C PRO A 151 16.46 17.03 -2.61
N GLU A 152 17.60 17.69 -2.60
CA GLU A 152 18.89 17.00 -2.78
C GLU A 152 19.05 15.92 -1.71
N THR A 153 19.74 14.83 -2.04
CA THR A 153 19.95 13.69 -1.12
C THR A 153 18.69 12.89 -0.75
N THR A 154 17.56 13.08 -1.48
CA THR A 154 16.37 12.26 -1.25
C THR A 154 16.67 10.80 -1.59
N LEU A 155 16.29 9.90 -0.72
CA LEU A 155 16.26 8.45 -0.99
C LEU A 155 14.98 8.15 -1.79
N ILE A 156 15.14 7.64 -3.01
CA ILE A 156 14.04 7.22 -3.88
C ILE A 156 14.08 5.71 -4.12
N PHE A 157 12.93 5.05 -4.07
CA PHE A 157 12.79 3.60 -4.23
C PHE A 157 11.38 3.22 -4.68
N GLY A 158 11.22 1.97 -5.14
CA GLY A 158 9.94 1.43 -5.59
C GLY A 158 9.93 1.05 -7.06
N ASP A 159 8.86 0.42 -7.51
CA ASP A 159 8.74 -0.14 -8.87
C ASP A 159 8.61 0.93 -9.97
N GLY A 160 8.22 2.15 -9.59
CA GLY A 160 8.16 3.30 -10.49
C GLY A 160 9.52 3.81 -10.95
N ILE A 161 10.64 3.31 -10.39
CA ILE A 161 11.98 3.77 -10.80
C ILE A 161 12.41 3.12 -12.11
N ALA A 162 12.22 1.81 -12.25
CA ALA A 162 12.74 1.04 -13.38
C ALA A 162 12.31 1.59 -14.76
N PRO A 163 11.03 1.95 -14.99
CA PRO A 163 10.60 2.52 -16.28
C PRO A 163 11.19 3.89 -16.60
N TYR A 164 11.62 4.65 -15.59
CA TYR A 164 12.05 6.05 -15.70
C TYR A 164 13.47 6.29 -15.15
N LYS A 165 14.28 5.25 -15.10
CA LYS A 165 15.64 5.28 -14.54
C LYS A 165 16.50 6.41 -15.09
N GLN A 166 16.42 6.68 -16.41
CA GLN A 166 17.20 7.75 -17.05
C GLN A 166 16.82 9.15 -16.58
N ILE A 167 15.55 9.37 -16.22
CA ILE A 167 15.07 10.65 -15.69
C ILE A 167 15.60 10.83 -14.26
N PHE A 168 15.41 9.83 -13.41
CA PHE A 168 15.87 9.91 -12.02
C PHE A 168 17.40 10.00 -11.88
N ALA A 169 18.16 9.51 -12.86
CA ALA A 169 19.61 9.63 -12.89
C ALA A 169 20.14 11.05 -13.21
N GLN A 170 19.28 12.00 -13.57
CA GLN A 170 19.68 13.37 -13.88
C GLN A 170 19.94 14.22 -12.63
N LYS A 171 19.56 13.76 -11.46
CA LYS A 171 19.75 14.44 -10.19
C LYS A 171 20.57 13.56 -9.23
N GLU A 172 21.35 14.16 -8.37
CA GLU A 172 22.07 13.46 -7.27
C GLU A 172 21.10 12.94 -6.22
N LEU A 173 20.43 11.83 -6.53
CA LEU A 173 19.52 11.13 -5.64
C LEU A 173 20.12 9.81 -5.18
N THR A 174 19.81 9.40 -3.97
CA THR A 174 20.11 8.03 -3.53
C THR A 174 19.03 7.12 -4.06
N ILE A 175 19.34 6.33 -5.10
CA ILE A 175 18.38 5.41 -5.74
C ILE A 175 18.62 4.00 -5.21
N LEU A 176 17.60 3.40 -4.57
CA LEU A 176 17.59 1.99 -4.24
C LEU A 176 16.81 1.21 -5.30
N SER A 177 17.53 0.36 -6.03
CA SER A 177 17.00 -0.40 -7.17
C SER A 177 16.54 -1.82 -6.81
N ASP A 178 16.48 -2.20 -5.53
CA ASP A 178 15.97 -3.50 -5.12
C ASP A 178 14.45 -3.54 -5.36
N GLU A 179 14.01 -4.44 -6.25
CA GLU A 179 12.61 -4.62 -6.61
C GLU A 179 11.73 -4.95 -5.39
N LYS A 180 12.30 -5.57 -4.35
CA LYS A 180 11.58 -5.89 -3.12
C LYS A 180 11.11 -4.64 -2.39
N LEU A 181 11.82 -3.54 -2.51
CA LEU A 181 11.45 -2.27 -1.88
C LEU A 181 10.19 -1.64 -2.50
N GLY A 182 9.79 -2.10 -3.69
CA GLY A 182 8.52 -1.71 -4.34
C GLY A 182 7.32 -2.58 -3.94
N ILE A 183 7.51 -3.57 -3.06
CA ILE A 183 6.43 -4.48 -2.61
C ILE A 183 5.96 -4.03 -1.24
N ALA A 184 4.70 -3.62 -1.14
CA ALA A 184 4.06 -3.34 0.13
C ALA A 184 3.78 -4.65 0.89
N ASP A 185 4.05 -4.66 2.20
CA ASP A 185 3.93 -5.84 3.05
C ASP A 185 2.65 -5.79 3.89
N ALA A 186 1.84 -6.86 3.86
CA ALA A 186 0.62 -6.95 4.65
C ALA A 186 0.89 -6.95 6.18
N ALA A 187 2.06 -7.35 6.63
CA ALA A 187 2.43 -7.23 8.04
C ALA A 187 2.60 -5.75 8.44
N ASP A 188 3.16 -4.92 7.55
CA ASP A 188 3.24 -3.48 7.78
C ASP A 188 1.88 -2.81 7.63
N VAL A 189 1.00 -3.30 6.73
CA VAL A 189 -0.41 -2.87 6.70
C VAL A 189 -1.10 -3.15 8.03
N ALA A 190 -0.91 -4.35 8.60
CA ALA A 190 -1.49 -4.71 9.91
C ALA A 190 -0.96 -3.81 11.02
N ARG A 191 0.35 -3.59 11.08
CA ARG A 191 1.01 -2.77 12.10
C ARG A 191 0.56 -1.30 12.00
N LEU A 192 0.66 -0.69 10.83
CA LEU A 192 0.23 0.70 10.61
C LEU A 192 -1.27 0.88 10.85
N GLY A 193 -2.07 -0.12 10.46
CA GLY A 193 -3.50 -0.12 10.75
C GLY A 193 -3.79 -0.15 12.25
N MET A 194 -3.06 -0.97 13.01
CA MET A 194 -3.16 -1.01 14.47
C MET A 194 -2.79 0.33 15.10
N GLU A 195 -1.67 0.94 14.69
CA GLU A 195 -1.23 2.24 15.19
C GLU A 195 -2.27 3.34 14.92
N ARG A 196 -2.82 3.39 13.71
CA ARG A 196 -3.89 4.33 13.35
C ARG A 196 -5.15 4.13 14.20
N TYR A 197 -5.53 2.87 14.42
CA TYR A 197 -6.68 2.53 15.24
C TYR A 197 -6.49 2.93 16.72
N GLU A 198 -5.29 2.73 17.28
CA GLU A 198 -4.92 3.14 18.64
C GLU A 198 -4.87 4.67 18.79
N GLN A 199 -4.52 5.40 17.73
CA GLN A 199 -4.61 6.87 17.67
C GLN A 199 -6.06 7.39 17.59
N GLY A 200 -7.06 6.51 17.59
CA GLY A 200 -8.46 6.88 17.56
C GLY A 200 -9.05 7.08 16.17
N ILE A 201 -8.28 6.78 15.10
CA ILE A 201 -8.79 6.82 13.73
C ILE A 201 -9.79 5.67 13.55
N ARG A 202 -10.92 5.98 12.93
CA ARG A 202 -11.99 5.02 12.67
C ARG A 202 -12.43 5.13 11.21
N CYS A 203 -12.73 4.00 10.62
CA CYS A 203 -13.23 3.92 9.26
C CYS A 203 -14.62 3.27 9.26
N GLU A 204 -15.58 3.96 8.69
CA GLU A 204 -16.90 3.39 8.46
C GLU A 204 -16.84 2.40 7.30
N ILE A 205 -17.34 1.18 7.48
CA ILE A 205 -17.29 0.12 6.46
C ILE A 205 -17.88 0.61 5.13
N ASN A 206 -18.97 1.37 5.17
CA ASN A 206 -19.62 1.84 3.95
C ASN A 206 -18.81 2.91 3.21
N SER A 207 -18.07 3.74 3.91
CA SER A 207 -17.24 4.80 3.32
C SER A 207 -15.84 4.35 2.93
N LEU A 208 -15.44 3.12 3.28
CA LEU A 208 -14.16 2.57 2.87
C LEU A 208 -14.12 2.37 1.35
N ILE A 209 -13.29 3.14 0.67
CA ILE A 209 -13.09 3.10 -0.78
C ILE A 209 -11.60 3.15 -1.10
N PRO A 210 -11.16 2.62 -2.25
CA PRO A 210 -9.78 2.79 -2.71
C PRO A 210 -9.41 4.27 -2.91
N LEU A 211 -8.16 4.58 -2.63
CA LEU A 211 -7.56 5.90 -2.88
C LEU A 211 -7.21 6.01 -4.37
N TYR A 212 -8.15 6.52 -5.16
CA TYR A 212 -7.97 6.75 -6.58
C TYR A 212 -7.36 8.14 -6.83
N LEU A 213 -6.06 8.20 -7.05
CA LEU A 213 -5.39 9.44 -7.48
C LEU A 213 -5.55 9.69 -8.99
N ARG A 214 -5.90 8.65 -9.75
CA ARG A 214 -6.27 8.74 -11.16
C ARG A 214 -7.74 8.35 -11.32
N LYS A 215 -8.45 9.07 -12.17
CA LYS A 215 -9.81 8.67 -12.60
C LYS A 215 -9.74 7.36 -13.38
N SER A 216 -10.84 6.62 -13.39
CA SER A 216 -10.93 5.42 -14.22
C SER A 216 -10.81 5.78 -15.71
N GLU A 217 -10.34 4.84 -16.53
CA GLU A 217 -10.23 5.06 -17.98
C GLU A 217 -11.55 5.47 -18.63
N ALA A 218 -12.66 4.96 -18.11
CA ALA A 218 -14.00 5.34 -18.58
C ALA A 218 -14.33 6.80 -18.25
N GLU A 219 -13.97 7.28 -17.07
CA GLU A 219 -14.17 8.68 -16.66
C GLU A 219 -13.25 9.64 -17.44
N GLU A 220 -12.00 9.23 -17.70
CA GLU A 220 -11.06 10.02 -18.52
C GLU A 220 -11.61 10.18 -19.95
N ARG A 221 -12.01 9.07 -20.60
CA ARG A 221 -12.61 9.11 -21.96
C ARG A 221 -13.88 9.96 -22.03
N LEU A 222 -14.71 9.93 -20.98
CA LEU A 222 -15.93 10.74 -20.94
C LEU A 222 -15.62 12.24 -20.86
N MET A 223 -14.49 12.62 -20.23
CA MET A 223 -14.05 14.02 -20.14
C MET A 223 -13.40 14.52 -21.43
N GLU A 224 -12.67 13.64 -22.15
CA GLU A 224 -12.06 13.96 -23.44
C GLU A 224 -13.11 14.11 -24.56
N SER A 225 -14.30 13.52 -24.37
CA SER A 225 -15.43 13.60 -25.32
C SER A 225 -16.37 14.79 -25.12
N ARG A 226 -16.10 15.63 -24.15
CA ARG A 226 -16.82 16.88 -23.85
C ARG A 226 -16.00 18.10 -24.20
#